data_6a696faaafd8c51dd84789906593cea9
#
_entry.id   6a696faaafd8c51dd84789906593cea9
#
_cell.length_a   1.000
_cell.length_b   1.000
_cell.length_c   1.000
_cell.angle_alpha   90.00
_cell.angle_beta   90.00
_cell.angle_gamma   90.00
#
_symmetry.space_group_name_H-M   'P 1'
#
loop_
_entity.id
_entity.type
_entity.pdbx_description
1 polymer ?
#
loop_
_entity_poly.entity_id
_entity_poly.type
_entity_poly.pdbx_seq_one_letter_code
_entity_poly.pdbx_strand_id
1 'polypeptide(L)'
;KSDDDMFSVKMANIGGEEPPVETKSVRIDQSDYSVDLSDGVTTKQLTATTDPKGASVSWSSSDKDVATVSPKGVVTPRKAGKATITAKSGTKTSSITVTVTGELPPDPVAKNTVYASKPSGWGKIYAYVYTGDGATAANNAAWPGVEMTAPSATDGCQQTDLYKYVVPDDLA
;
A
#
# COMPACT_ATOMS: atom_id res chain seq x y z
N LYS A 1 -27.19 31.42 -66.96
CA LYS A 1 -27.33 31.54 -65.51
C LYS A 1 -27.20 30.15 -64.99
N SER A 2 -26.05 29.82 -64.52
CA SER A 2 -25.73 28.56 -63.81
C SER A 2 -25.72 28.92 -62.39
N ASP A 3 -26.65 28.38 -61.65
CA ASP A 3 -26.61 28.34 -60.19
C ASP A 3 -25.95 27.01 -59.79
N ASP A 4 -24.63 27.02 -59.61
CA ASP A 4 -23.89 26.00 -58.97
C ASP A 4 -23.97 26.24 -57.46
N ASP A 5 -25.12 25.87 -56.87
CA ASP A 5 -25.21 25.65 -55.41
C ASP A 5 -24.48 24.37 -55.09
N MET A 6 -23.19 24.47 -54.95
CA MET A 6 -22.41 23.41 -54.34
C MET A 6 -22.77 23.29 -52.85
N PHE A 7 -23.65 22.34 -52.56
CA PHE A 7 -23.99 21.94 -51.25
C PHE A 7 -22.78 21.26 -50.61
N SER A 8 -22.01 22.02 -49.84
CA SER A 8 -20.88 21.50 -49.09
C SER A 8 -21.40 20.76 -47.86
N VAL A 9 -21.63 19.45 -48.00
CA VAL A 9 -21.94 18.60 -46.87
C VAL A 9 -20.65 18.43 -46.08
N LYS A 10 -20.53 19.18 -45.00
CA LYS A 10 -19.53 18.91 -43.98
C LYS A 10 -19.91 17.59 -43.32
N MET A 11 -19.27 16.49 -43.71
CA MET A 11 -19.44 15.22 -43.01
C MET A 11 -19.03 15.41 -41.56
N ALA A 12 -20.02 15.47 -40.68
CA ALA A 12 -19.77 15.29 -39.27
C ALA A 12 -19.25 13.85 -39.08
N ASN A 13 -18.11 13.72 -38.46
CA ASN A 13 -17.50 12.44 -38.18
C ASN A 13 -18.38 11.73 -37.15
N ILE A 14 -19.37 10.97 -37.60
CA ILE A 14 -20.24 10.14 -36.79
C ILE A 14 -19.49 8.83 -36.53
N GLY A 15 -18.81 8.72 -35.39
CA GLY A 15 -18.22 7.49 -34.89
C GLY A 15 -16.69 7.42 -34.87
N GLY A 16 -16.00 8.53 -35.02
CA GLY A 16 -14.57 8.61 -34.74
C GLY A 16 -14.36 8.79 -33.24
N GLU A 17 -13.71 7.86 -32.57
CA GLU A 17 -13.04 8.14 -31.30
C GLU A 17 -12.25 9.44 -31.50
N GLU A 18 -12.50 10.43 -30.64
CA GLU A 18 -11.61 11.60 -30.61
C GLU A 18 -10.18 11.08 -30.48
N PRO A 19 -9.24 11.57 -31.33
CA PRO A 19 -7.86 11.14 -31.17
C PRO A 19 -7.45 11.37 -29.72
N PRO A 20 -6.74 10.44 -29.08
CA PRO A 20 -6.36 10.56 -27.68
C PRO A 20 -5.65 11.89 -27.49
N VAL A 21 -6.17 12.70 -26.58
CA VAL A 21 -5.63 14.03 -26.30
C VAL A 21 -4.18 13.85 -25.85
N GLU A 22 -3.26 14.30 -26.69
CA GLU A 22 -1.84 14.12 -26.43
C GLU A 22 -1.43 14.95 -25.20
N THR A 23 -0.91 14.29 -24.18
CA THR A 23 -0.40 14.95 -22.98
C THR A 23 0.89 15.71 -23.32
N LYS A 24 0.87 17.02 -23.17
CA LYS A 24 2.02 17.90 -23.41
C LYS A 24 2.98 17.89 -22.25
N SER A 25 2.47 17.82 -21.01
CA SER A 25 3.29 17.76 -19.81
C SER A 25 2.58 17.04 -18.67
N VAL A 26 3.38 16.48 -17.75
CA VAL A 26 2.98 16.03 -16.43
C VAL A 26 4.00 16.52 -15.42
N ARG A 27 3.56 17.00 -14.27
CA ARG A 27 4.42 17.48 -13.19
C ARG A 27 3.85 17.01 -11.85
N ILE A 28 4.71 16.45 -11.01
CA ILE A 28 4.39 16.22 -9.60
C ILE A 28 4.52 17.56 -8.88
N ASP A 29 3.50 17.93 -8.11
CA ASP A 29 3.41 19.24 -7.46
C ASP A 29 4.26 19.32 -6.17
N GLN A 30 4.74 18.19 -5.68
CA GLN A 30 5.64 18.07 -4.54
C GLN A 30 7.09 17.88 -4.98
N SER A 31 8.03 18.27 -4.11
CA SER A 31 9.46 18.00 -4.24
C SER A 31 9.87 16.72 -3.53
N ASP A 32 11.13 16.33 -3.69
CA ASP A 32 11.77 15.26 -2.93
C ASP A 32 11.55 15.47 -1.43
N TYR A 33 11.36 14.37 -0.70
CA TYR A 33 11.16 14.43 0.75
C TYR A 33 11.73 13.20 1.45
N SER A 34 11.91 13.35 2.75
CA SER A 34 12.31 12.27 3.63
C SER A 34 11.18 11.93 4.61
N VAL A 35 11.12 10.68 5.01
CA VAL A 35 10.22 10.19 6.05
C VAL A 35 11.00 9.25 6.95
N ASP A 36 10.80 9.36 8.25
CA ASP A 36 11.41 8.49 9.25
C ASP A 36 10.38 7.47 9.72
N LEU A 37 10.74 6.19 9.66
CA LEU A 37 9.88 5.09 10.09
C LEU A 37 9.82 4.95 11.62
N SER A 38 10.79 5.51 12.34
CA SER A 38 10.78 5.51 13.82
C SER A 38 9.55 6.20 14.40
N ASP A 39 8.98 7.15 13.66
CA ASP A 39 7.74 7.86 14.03
C ASP A 39 6.46 7.09 13.63
N GLY A 40 6.61 5.89 13.12
CA GLY A 40 5.53 5.07 12.56
C GLY A 40 5.33 5.29 11.05
N VAL A 41 4.43 4.51 10.45
CA VAL A 41 4.15 4.62 9.01
C VAL A 41 3.25 5.82 8.73
N THR A 42 3.82 6.85 8.11
CA THR A 42 3.09 8.03 7.67
C THR A 42 2.92 8.02 6.16
N THR A 43 1.70 7.94 5.67
CA THR A 43 1.40 8.03 4.23
C THR A 43 1.40 9.48 3.77
N LYS A 44 1.84 9.71 2.51
CA LYS A 44 1.80 11.03 1.89
C LYS A 44 1.06 11.00 0.57
N GLN A 45 0.08 11.90 0.43
CA GLN A 45 -0.62 12.11 -0.83
C GLN A 45 0.25 12.96 -1.76
N LEU A 46 0.54 12.43 -2.95
CA LEU A 46 1.11 13.19 -4.05
C LEU A 46 0.02 13.60 -5.02
N THR A 47 0.19 14.76 -5.64
CA THR A 47 -0.64 15.26 -6.73
C THR A 47 0.20 15.50 -7.96
N ALA A 48 -0.41 15.36 -9.13
CA ALA A 48 0.24 15.66 -10.40
C ALA A 48 -0.66 16.53 -11.25
N THR A 49 -0.07 17.59 -11.79
CA THR A 49 -0.73 18.47 -12.75
C THR A 49 -0.36 18.06 -14.17
N THR A 50 -1.34 18.03 -15.05
CA THR A 50 -1.19 17.66 -16.48
C THR A 50 -1.60 18.79 -17.39
N ASP A 51 -1.02 18.83 -18.60
CA ASP A 51 -1.49 19.64 -19.72
C ASP A 51 -1.79 18.71 -20.92
N PRO A 52 -3.03 18.61 -21.36
CA PRO A 52 -4.23 19.28 -20.84
C PRO A 52 -4.62 18.81 -19.43
N LYS A 53 -5.26 19.70 -18.69
CA LYS A 53 -5.69 19.43 -17.33
C LYS A 53 -6.67 18.25 -17.28
N GLY A 54 -6.44 17.32 -16.35
CA GLY A 54 -7.31 16.14 -16.15
C GLY A 54 -6.94 14.94 -17.00
N ALA A 55 -5.81 14.97 -17.73
CA ALA A 55 -5.30 13.77 -18.39
C ALA A 55 -4.99 12.68 -17.36
N SER A 56 -5.20 11.43 -17.75
CA SER A 56 -4.96 10.27 -16.87
C SER A 56 -3.50 10.19 -16.44
N VAL A 57 -3.29 9.95 -15.14
CA VAL A 57 -1.96 9.78 -14.54
C VAL A 57 -1.85 8.39 -13.96
N SER A 58 -0.77 7.68 -14.29
CA SER A 58 -0.36 6.43 -13.65
C SER A 58 0.86 6.68 -12.77
N TRP A 59 0.89 5.98 -11.63
CA TRP A 59 1.94 6.10 -10.64
C TRP A 59 2.76 4.82 -10.54
N SER A 60 4.05 4.95 -10.35
CA SER A 60 4.95 3.80 -10.13
C SER A 60 6.06 4.16 -9.15
N SER A 61 6.58 3.15 -8.47
CA SER A 61 7.77 3.23 -7.62
C SER A 61 8.89 2.40 -8.21
N SER A 62 10.11 2.91 -8.15
CA SER A 62 11.32 2.18 -8.56
C SER A 62 11.67 1.04 -7.61
N ASP A 63 11.28 1.18 -6.35
CA ASP A 63 11.51 0.18 -5.30
C ASP A 63 10.30 0.10 -4.37
N LYS A 64 9.53 -0.98 -4.53
CA LYS A 64 8.30 -1.21 -3.75
C LYS A 64 8.58 -1.71 -2.34
N ASP A 65 9.78 -2.21 -2.08
CA ASP A 65 10.18 -2.63 -0.74
C ASP A 65 10.52 -1.42 0.12
N VAL A 66 11.02 -0.35 -0.49
CA VAL A 66 11.29 0.93 0.18
C VAL A 66 10.01 1.76 0.32
N ALA A 67 9.28 1.97 -0.77
CA ALA A 67 8.03 2.72 -0.74
C ALA A 67 7.09 2.27 -1.87
N THR A 68 5.82 2.12 -1.56
CA THR A 68 4.77 1.85 -2.55
C THR A 68 4.00 3.12 -2.88
N VAL A 69 3.36 3.15 -4.05
CA VAL A 69 2.45 4.23 -4.43
C VAL A 69 1.15 3.63 -4.97
N SER A 70 0.03 4.16 -4.52
CA SER A 70 -1.30 3.76 -4.99
C SER A 70 -1.65 4.41 -6.33
N PRO A 71 -2.65 3.91 -7.08
CA PRO A 71 -3.15 4.56 -8.30
C PRO A 71 -3.63 6.00 -8.08
N LYS A 72 -3.97 6.36 -6.85
CA LYS A 72 -4.39 7.72 -6.45
C LYS A 72 -3.22 8.61 -6.04
N GLY A 73 -1.96 8.13 -6.10
CA GLY A 73 -0.79 8.89 -5.73
C GLY A 73 -0.47 8.91 -4.23
N VAL A 74 -1.07 8.01 -3.43
CA VAL A 74 -0.71 7.87 -2.00
C VAL A 74 0.55 7.04 -1.88
N VAL A 75 1.60 7.62 -1.33
CA VAL A 75 2.88 6.94 -1.05
C VAL A 75 2.86 6.38 0.36
N THR A 76 3.24 5.13 0.49
CA THR A 76 3.40 4.42 1.77
C THR A 76 4.84 3.95 1.90
N PRO A 77 5.63 4.50 2.83
CA PRO A 77 6.99 4.02 3.12
C PRO A 77 6.93 2.65 3.81
N ARG A 78 7.94 1.81 3.60
CA ARG A 78 7.97 0.42 4.11
C ARG A 78 9.31 0.05 4.76
N LYS A 79 10.42 0.44 4.16
CA LYS A 79 11.77 0.08 4.60
C LYS A 79 12.74 1.23 4.33
N ALA A 80 13.74 1.38 5.16
CA ALA A 80 14.80 2.36 4.93
C ALA A 80 15.47 2.17 3.57
N GLY A 81 15.67 3.28 2.86
CA GLY A 81 16.22 3.29 1.50
C GLY A 81 15.77 4.52 0.71
N LYS A 82 15.97 4.46 -0.60
CA LYS A 82 15.52 5.51 -1.53
C LYS A 82 14.65 4.89 -2.62
N ALA A 83 13.50 5.47 -2.88
CA ALA A 83 12.62 5.09 -3.97
C ALA A 83 12.31 6.32 -4.83
N THR A 84 12.30 6.15 -6.15
CA THR A 84 11.83 7.17 -7.09
C THR A 84 10.38 6.91 -7.41
N ILE A 85 9.52 7.88 -7.08
CA ILE A 85 8.09 7.83 -7.43
C ILE A 85 7.90 8.60 -8.72
N THR A 86 7.33 7.93 -9.71
CA THR A 86 7.12 8.47 -11.05
C THR A 86 5.64 8.56 -11.37
N ALA A 87 5.21 9.75 -11.79
CA ALA A 87 3.93 10.02 -12.43
C ALA A 87 4.11 9.98 -13.96
N LYS A 88 3.27 9.22 -14.64
CA LYS A 88 3.27 9.13 -16.11
C LYS A 88 1.90 9.47 -16.66
N SER A 89 1.88 10.32 -17.69
CA SER A 89 0.67 10.63 -18.45
C SER A 89 1.02 10.63 -19.94
N GLY A 90 0.42 9.72 -20.70
CA GLY A 90 0.82 9.46 -22.09
C GLY A 90 2.30 9.07 -22.18
N THR A 91 3.07 9.85 -22.93
CA THR A 91 4.53 9.67 -23.10
C THR A 91 5.35 10.51 -22.10
N LYS A 92 4.72 11.38 -21.32
CA LYS A 92 5.39 12.31 -20.40
C LYS A 92 5.50 11.71 -19.01
N THR A 93 6.60 12.02 -18.32
CA THR A 93 6.89 11.57 -16.96
C THR A 93 7.40 12.70 -16.11
N SER A 94 7.12 12.61 -14.81
CA SER A 94 7.70 13.45 -13.76
C SER A 94 8.03 12.55 -12.57
N SER A 95 9.14 12.81 -11.89
CA SER A 95 9.58 11.95 -10.79
C SER A 95 10.06 12.77 -9.62
N ILE A 96 9.91 12.20 -8.42
CA ILE A 96 10.51 12.71 -7.18
C ILE A 96 11.19 11.54 -6.45
N THR A 97 12.13 11.88 -5.58
CA THR A 97 12.80 10.92 -4.71
C THR A 97 12.18 10.95 -3.32
N VAL A 98 11.85 9.77 -2.82
CA VAL A 98 11.43 9.55 -1.44
C VAL A 98 12.59 8.86 -0.72
N THR A 99 13.13 9.50 0.31
CA THR A 99 14.15 8.91 1.18
C THR A 99 13.45 8.42 2.45
N VAL A 100 13.52 7.13 2.70
CA VAL A 100 12.99 6.52 3.92
C VAL A 100 14.16 6.22 4.84
N THR A 101 14.10 6.72 6.07
CA THR A 101 15.10 6.53 7.13
C THR A 101 14.47 5.81 8.34
N GLY A 102 15.34 5.39 9.26
CA GLY A 102 14.90 4.69 10.47
C GLY A 102 14.44 3.26 10.19
N GLU A 103 14.11 2.57 11.25
CA GLU A 103 13.39 1.29 11.23
C GLU A 103 12.02 1.55 11.84
N LEU A 104 11.04 0.78 11.38
CA LEU A 104 9.78 0.74 12.10
C LEU A 104 10.09 0.40 13.56
N PRO A 105 9.51 1.15 14.53
CA PRO A 105 9.61 0.74 15.92
C PRO A 105 9.27 -0.75 15.97
N PRO A 106 10.04 -1.55 16.69
CA PRO A 106 9.64 -2.92 16.91
C PRO A 106 8.20 -2.84 17.38
N ASP A 107 7.32 -3.64 16.75
CA ASP A 107 5.95 -3.79 17.23
C ASP A 107 6.05 -3.83 18.77
N PRO A 108 5.32 -2.97 19.50
CA PRO A 108 5.31 -3.12 20.94
C PRO A 108 4.90 -4.57 21.17
N VAL A 109 5.91 -5.43 21.29
CA VAL A 109 5.73 -6.83 21.63
C VAL A 109 4.98 -6.73 22.92
N ALA A 110 3.66 -6.81 22.85
CA ALA A 110 2.85 -6.91 24.03
C ALA A 110 3.53 -8.03 24.80
N LYS A 111 4.10 -7.70 25.96
CA LYS A 111 4.69 -8.68 26.84
C LYS A 111 3.74 -9.87 26.76
N ASN A 112 4.26 -11.05 26.45
CA ASN A 112 3.45 -12.25 26.39
C ASN A 112 2.64 -12.45 25.07
N THR A 113 3.15 -12.03 23.93
CA THR A 113 2.53 -12.36 22.63
C THR A 113 3.27 -13.49 21.96
N VAL A 114 2.53 -14.53 21.56
CA VAL A 114 3.04 -15.66 20.78
C VAL A 114 2.67 -15.43 19.31
N TYR A 115 3.66 -15.61 18.44
CA TYR A 115 3.48 -15.55 16.99
C TYR A 115 3.75 -16.92 16.37
N ALA A 116 2.96 -17.29 15.38
CA ALA A 116 3.16 -18.51 14.63
C ALA A 116 2.82 -18.32 13.16
N SER A 117 3.64 -18.87 12.28
CA SER A 117 3.31 -18.95 10.85
C SER A 117 2.35 -20.11 10.62
N LYS A 118 1.33 -19.89 9.79
CA LYS A 118 0.37 -20.90 9.42
C LYS A 118 0.78 -21.55 8.09
N PRO A 119 1.08 -22.85 8.06
CA PRO A 119 1.36 -23.54 6.80
C PRO A 119 0.21 -23.43 5.81
N SER A 120 0.55 -23.36 4.53
CA SER A 120 -0.44 -23.37 3.46
C SER A 120 -1.33 -24.62 3.53
N GLY A 121 -2.65 -24.42 3.41
CA GLY A 121 -3.62 -25.50 3.49
C GLY A 121 -4.20 -25.79 4.88
N TRP A 122 -3.64 -25.18 5.94
CA TRP A 122 -4.24 -25.27 7.27
C TRP A 122 -5.40 -24.29 7.42
N GLY A 123 -6.52 -24.74 8.00
CA GLY A 123 -7.69 -23.91 8.23
C GLY A 123 -7.46 -22.89 9.33
N LYS A 124 -7.19 -23.39 10.55
CA LYS A 124 -7.05 -22.61 11.77
C LYS A 124 -5.81 -23.06 12.55
N ILE A 125 -5.23 -22.15 13.32
CA ILE A 125 -4.19 -22.48 14.31
C ILE A 125 -4.62 -21.95 15.67
N TYR A 126 -4.18 -22.65 16.73
CA TYR A 126 -4.58 -22.39 18.10
C TYR A 126 -3.33 -22.24 18.98
N ALA A 127 -3.38 -21.34 19.94
CA ALA A 127 -2.40 -21.25 21.01
C ALA A 127 -2.96 -21.97 22.25
N TYR A 128 -2.23 -22.96 22.74
CA TYR A 128 -2.47 -23.57 24.03
C TYR A 128 -1.32 -23.23 24.98
N VAL A 129 -1.59 -22.39 25.94
CA VAL A 129 -0.60 -21.88 26.88
C VAL A 129 -0.98 -22.36 28.26
N TYR A 130 0.01 -22.84 29.00
CA TYR A 130 -0.17 -23.33 30.38
C TYR A 130 1.04 -22.95 31.23
N THR A 131 0.82 -22.82 32.51
CA THR A 131 1.86 -22.61 33.52
C THR A 131 1.86 -23.73 34.54
N GLY A 132 3.04 -24.14 35.02
CA GLY A 132 3.18 -25.19 36.01
C GLY A 132 3.03 -26.61 35.46
N ASP A 133 3.10 -27.57 36.33
CA ASP A 133 3.02 -28.99 36.02
C ASP A 133 1.86 -29.69 36.76
N GLY A 134 1.25 -30.67 36.11
CA GLY A 134 0.24 -31.55 36.70
C GLY A 134 -1.07 -30.85 37.06
N ALA A 135 -1.64 -31.22 38.22
CA ALA A 135 -3.00 -30.80 38.64
C ALA A 135 -3.13 -29.30 39.00
N THR A 136 -2.02 -28.57 39.12
CA THR A 136 -1.99 -27.14 39.46
C THR A 136 -1.74 -26.25 38.24
N ALA A 137 -1.62 -26.84 37.06
CA ALA A 137 -1.39 -26.09 35.84
C ALA A 137 -2.60 -25.21 35.51
N ALA A 138 -2.36 -23.91 35.38
CA ALA A 138 -3.33 -22.99 34.76
C ALA A 138 -3.16 -23.01 33.26
N ASN A 139 -4.24 -22.83 32.50
CA ASN A 139 -4.22 -22.77 31.05
C ASN A 139 -5.18 -21.71 30.51
N ASN A 140 -4.96 -21.29 29.27
CA ASN A 140 -5.76 -20.26 28.63
C ASN A 140 -7.16 -20.72 28.20
N ALA A 141 -7.33 -22.01 27.95
CA ALA A 141 -8.60 -22.61 27.53
C ALA A 141 -8.50 -24.14 27.56
N ALA A 142 -9.65 -24.81 27.40
CA ALA A 142 -9.65 -26.24 27.11
C ALA A 142 -8.95 -26.51 25.76
N TRP A 143 -8.35 -27.71 25.64
CA TRP A 143 -7.75 -28.13 24.39
C TRP A 143 -8.75 -28.03 23.20
N PRO A 144 -8.37 -27.51 22.04
CA PRO A 144 -7.01 -27.20 21.55
C PRO A 144 -6.47 -25.80 21.90
N GLY A 145 -7.08 -25.05 22.81
CA GLY A 145 -6.65 -23.71 23.17
C GLY A 145 -7.50 -22.61 22.50
N VAL A 146 -6.94 -21.41 22.42
CA VAL A 146 -7.60 -20.23 21.79
C VAL A 146 -7.14 -20.09 20.35
N GLU A 147 -8.09 -19.85 19.43
CA GLU A 147 -7.77 -19.60 18.03
C GLU A 147 -6.91 -18.34 17.91
N MET A 148 -5.79 -18.44 17.21
CA MET A 148 -4.90 -17.31 16.95
C MET A 148 -5.48 -16.42 15.87
N THR A 149 -5.39 -15.12 16.06
CA THR A 149 -5.88 -14.14 15.09
C THR A 149 -4.85 -13.86 14.02
N ALA A 150 -5.32 -13.71 12.77
CA ALA A 150 -4.49 -13.20 11.69
C ALA A 150 -4.03 -11.76 12.01
N PRO A 151 -2.81 -11.38 11.60
CA PRO A 151 -2.33 -10.01 11.79
C PRO A 151 -3.24 -9.04 11.04
N SER A 152 -3.56 -7.91 11.68
CA SER A 152 -4.23 -6.81 11.02
C SER A 152 -3.20 -5.79 10.54
N ALA A 153 -3.58 -4.99 9.54
CA ALA A 153 -2.72 -3.91 9.04
C ALA A 153 -2.39 -2.84 10.10
N THR A 154 -3.12 -2.84 11.22
CA THR A 154 -2.94 -1.93 12.35
C THR A 154 -1.98 -2.44 13.42
N ASP A 155 -1.57 -3.70 13.33
CA ASP A 155 -0.73 -4.33 14.35
C ASP A 155 0.77 -4.07 14.16
N GLY A 156 1.17 -3.29 13.15
CA GLY A 156 2.58 -3.02 12.83
C GLY A 156 3.34 -4.24 12.29
N CYS A 157 2.76 -5.43 12.34
CA CYS A 157 3.39 -6.65 11.86
C CYS A 157 3.48 -6.62 10.33
N GLN A 158 4.70 -6.55 9.81
CA GLN A 158 4.99 -6.53 8.37
C GLN A 158 4.78 -7.88 7.68
N GLN A 159 4.67 -8.96 8.45
CA GLN A 159 4.48 -10.31 7.95
C GLN A 159 2.99 -10.66 7.97
N THR A 160 2.39 -10.76 6.80
CA THR A 160 0.97 -11.03 6.61
C THR A 160 0.58 -12.50 6.88
N ASP A 161 1.54 -13.36 7.14
CA ASP A 161 1.39 -14.79 7.40
C ASP A 161 1.56 -15.21 8.86
N LEU A 162 1.88 -14.25 9.74
CA LEU A 162 2.02 -14.51 11.18
C LEU A 162 0.69 -14.31 11.90
N TYR A 163 0.23 -15.36 12.54
CA TYR A 163 -0.89 -15.34 13.46
C TYR A 163 -0.40 -15.00 14.87
N LYS A 164 -1.22 -14.30 15.64
CA LYS A 164 -0.85 -13.89 16.99
C LYS A 164 -1.84 -14.34 18.03
N TYR A 165 -1.34 -14.55 19.24
CA TYR A 165 -2.10 -14.74 20.46
C TYR A 165 -1.45 -13.96 21.59
N VAL A 166 -2.23 -13.12 22.25
CA VAL A 166 -1.77 -12.40 23.45
C VAL A 166 -2.05 -13.29 24.67
N VAL A 167 -0.97 -13.71 25.35
CA VAL A 167 -1.08 -14.51 26.55
C VAL A 167 -1.60 -13.62 27.68
N PRO A 168 -2.67 -14.00 28.38
CA PRO A 168 -3.17 -13.26 29.54
C PRO A 168 -2.10 -13.12 30.64
N ASP A 169 -2.12 -12.02 31.37
CA ASP A 169 -1.10 -11.69 32.37
C ASP A 169 -1.03 -12.71 33.51
N ASP A 170 -2.12 -13.40 33.79
CA ASP A 170 -2.21 -14.49 34.80
C ASP A 170 -1.58 -15.80 34.35
N LEU A 171 -1.24 -15.90 33.05
CA LEU A 171 -0.55 -17.05 32.46
C LEU A 171 0.86 -16.71 31.95
N ALA A 172 1.32 -15.49 32.17
CA ALA A 172 2.58 -14.97 31.65
C ALA A 172 3.73 -15.07 32.66
#